data_55fa7a9ef32649194b9139b88a2524e4
#
_entry.id   55fa7a9ef32649194b9139b88a2524e4
#
_cell.length_a   1.000
_cell.length_b   1.000
_cell.length_c   1.000
_cell.angle_alpha   90.00
_cell.angle_beta   90.00
_cell.angle_gamma   90.00
#
_symmetry.space_group_name_H-M   'P 1'
#
loop_
_entity.id
_entity.type
_entity.pdbx_description
1 polymer ?
#
loop_
_entity_poly.entity_id
_entity_poly.type
_entity_poly.pdbx_seq_one_letter_code
_entity_poly.pdbx_strand_id
1 'polypeptide(L)'
;MTLKDIAEMAGVSTMTVSNVINGKTSRVSQKTRDKINSIIEEYNYVPNMNARSLSNNSSHIIGVVTFLEEKEYASGYNYFENPYVSTMIGTIETELHKNGYFTMLQSVSRSSDILSLVKNWNVDGMILVFPTSAQNLEKLMDAANCPIAAFDSNYSHPNLINVISDDEKGLYLSTKYMICLLYTSPSPRD
;
A
#
# COMPACT_ATOMS: atom_id res chain seq x y z
N MET A 1 14.17 26.20 0.98
CA MET A 1 13.08 26.96 0.32
C MET A 1 11.73 26.37 0.72
N THR A 2 10.76 27.20 1.00
CA THR A 2 9.39 26.81 1.37
C THR A 2 8.40 27.29 0.31
N LEU A 3 7.18 26.76 0.36
CA LEU A 3 6.07 27.20 -0.49
C LEU A 3 5.75 28.70 -0.33
N LYS A 4 6.01 29.23 0.88
CA LYS A 4 5.84 30.65 1.20
C LYS A 4 6.90 31.51 0.50
N ASP A 5 8.14 31.07 0.45
CA ASP A 5 9.23 31.80 -0.21
C ASP A 5 8.94 31.92 -1.72
N ILE A 6 8.46 30.82 -2.35
CA ILE A 6 8.06 30.85 -3.78
C ILE A 6 6.90 31.82 -4.01
N ALA A 7 5.92 31.84 -3.11
CA ALA A 7 4.78 32.73 -3.22
C ALA A 7 5.20 34.21 -3.16
N GLU A 8 6.12 34.55 -2.24
CA GLU A 8 6.70 35.90 -2.11
C GLU A 8 7.49 36.29 -3.37
N MET A 9 8.35 35.42 -3.89
CA MET A 9 9.14 35.66 -5.11
C MET A 9 8.26 35.80 -6.36
N ALA A 10 7.20 35.00 -6.44
CA ALA A 10 6.25 35.06 -7.56
C ALA A 10 5.26 36.25 -7.46
N GLY A 11 5.10 36.84 -6.26
CA GLY A 11 4.12 37.90 -6.00
C GLY A 11 2.68 37.40 -5.98
N VAL A 12 2.46 36.18 -5.47
CA VAL A 12 1.15 35.52 -5.41
C VAL A 12 0.89 34.90 -4.05
N SER A 13 -0.32 34.38 -3.84
CA SER A 13 -0.63 33.65 -2.60
C SER A 13 -0.01 32.24 -2.61
N THR A 14 0.26 31.67 -1.44
CA THR A 14 0.70 30.28 -1.27
C THR A 14 -0.30 29.29 -1.89
N MET A 15 -1.61 29.63 -1.85
CA MET A 15 -2.66 28.85 -2.50
C MET A 15 -2.48 28.79 -4.02
N THR A 16 -2.08 29.91 -4.63
CA THR A 16 -1.82 29.97 -6.08
C THR A 16 -0.64 29.08 -6.47
N VAL A 17 0.45 29.13 -5.69
CA VAL A 17 1.61 28.27 -5.90
C VAL A 17 1.21 26.80 -5.74
N SER A 18 0.49 26.46 -4.67
CA SER A 18 -0.02 25.09 -4.44
C SER A 18 -0.91 24.61 -5.58
N ASN A 19 -1.78 25.45 -6.12
CA ASN A 19 -2.62 25.09 -7.25
C ASN A 19 -1.81 24.80 -8.52
N VAL A 20 -0.75 25.57 -8.79
CA VAL A 20 0.14 25.32 -9.95
C VAL A 20 0.87 23.99 -9.78
N ILE A 21 1.48 23.74 -8.61
CA ILE A 21 2.19 22.49 -8.32
C ILE A 21 1.26 21.26 -8.43
N ASN A 22 -0.02 21.41 -8.07
CA ASN A 22 -1.00 20.33 -8.11
C ASN A 22 -1.77 20.24 -9.46
N GLY A 23 -1.37 21.00 -10.47
CA GLY A 23 -2.03 21.00 -11.78
C GLY A 23 -3.43 21.64 -11.82
N LYS A 24 -3.90 22.23 -10.71
CA LYS A 24 -5.20 22.93 -10.61
C LYS A 24 -5.10 24.35 -11.19
N THR A 25 -4.80 24.44 -12.47
CA THR A 25 -4.38 25.70 -13.12
C THR A 25 -5.51 26.49 -13.78
N SER A 26 -6.76 26.03 -13.73
CA SER A 26 -7.90 26.65 -14.44
C SER A 26 -8.13 28.15 -14.11
N ARG A 27 -7.72 28.60 -12.93
CA ARG A 27 -7.85 29.99 -12.47
C ARG A 27 -6.54 30.76 -12.41
N VAL A 28 -5.45 30.21 -12.97
CA VAL A 28 -4.12 30.81 -12.92
C VAL A 28 -3.67 31.16 -14.34
N SER A 29 -3.27 32.42 -14.56
CA SER A 29 -2.82 32.87 -15.90
C SER A 29 -1.56 32.12 -16.33
N GLN A 30 -1.34 31.94 -17.64
CA GLN A 30 -0.15 31.28 -18.18
C GLN A 30 1.14 31.97 -17.67
N LYS A 31 1.18 33.30 -17.73
CA LYS A 31 2.33 34.10 -17.23
C LYS A 31 2.67 33.82 -15.78
N THR A 32 1.67 33.63 -14.91
CA THR A 32 1.87 33.32 -13.52
C THR A 32 2.38 31.90 -13.34
N ARG A 33 1.88 30.94 -14.12
CA ARG A 33 2.36 29.54 -14.11
C ARG A 33 3.82 29.46 -14.51
N ASP A 34 4.18 30.11 -15.61
CA ASP A 34 5.56 30.09 -16.12
C ASP A 34 6.53 30.70 -15.10
N LYS A 35 6.14 31.81 -14.45
CA LYS A 35 6.95 32.43 -13.39
C LYS A 35 7.15 31.50 -12.19
N ILE A 36 6.08 30.82 -11.74
CA ILE A 36 6.16 29.87 -10.61
C ILE A 36 7.06 28.67 -10.98
N ASN A 37 6.86 28.10 -12.17
CA ASN A 37 7.65 26.96 -12.62
C ASN A 37 9.13 27.31 -12.78
N SER A 38 9.46 28.50 -13.31
CA SER A 38 10.85 28.96 -13.40
C SER A 38 11.51 29.06 -12.02
N ILE A 39 10.79 29.57 -11.02
CA ILE A 39 11.31 29.64 -9.63
C ILE A 39 11.53 28.22 -9.06
N ILE A 40 10.56 27.31 -9.28
CA ILE A 40 10.65 25.93 -8.82
C ILE A 40 11.89 25.23 -9.42
N GLU A 41 12.13 25.42 -10.73
CA GLU A 41 13.28 24.85 -11.45
C GLU A 41 14.60 25.48 -10.99
N GLU A 42 14.69 26.83 -10.92
CA GLU A 42 15.90 27.56 -10.52
C GLU A 42 16.39 27.16 -9.12
N TYR A 43 15.46 26.95 -8.19
CA TYR A 43 15.80 26.61 -6.82
C TYR A 43 15.69 25.11 -6.49
N ASN A 44 15.44 24.25 -7.48
CA ASN A 44 15.23 22.81 -7.31
C ASN A 44 14.23 22.50 -6.17
N TYR A 45 13.13 23.24 -6.12
CA TYR A 45 12.15 23.07 -5.05
C TYR A 45 11.38 21.76 -5.23
N VAL A 46 11.46 20.89 -4.23
CA VAL A 46 10.65 19.67 -4.13
C VAL A 46 9.60 19.86 -3.05
N PRO A 47 8.30 19.66 -3.36
CA PRO A 47 7.23 19.76 -2.38
C PRO A 47 7.47 18.81 -1.20
N ASN A 48 7.40 19.34 0.02
CA ASN A 48 7.50 18.51 1.23
C ASN A 48 6.22 17.70 1.42
N MET A 49 6.29 16.39 1.24
CA MET A 49 5.13 15.48 1.37
C MET A 49 4.54 15.50 2.78
N ASN A 50 5.35 15.66 3.83
CA ASN A 50 4.87 15.76 5.21
C ASN A 50 4.02 17.02 5.44
N ALA A 51 4.42 18.18 4.89
CA ALA A 51 3.62 19.40 4.95
C ALA A 51 2.32 19.27 4.14
N ARG A 52 2.33 18.49 3.07
CA ARG A 52 1.19 18.22 2.22
C ARG A 52 0.19 17.27 2.89
N SER A 53 0.68 16.24 3.56
CA SER A 53 -0.16 15.29 4.31
C SER A 53 -0.93 15.98 5.43
N LEU A 54 -0.29 16.90 6.15
CA LEU A 54 -0.93 17.70 7.20
C LEU A 54 -2.07 18.60 6.67
N SER A 55 -1.93 19.12 5.45
CA SER A 55 -2.96 20.00 4.85
C SER A 55 -4.13 19.25 4.22
N ASN A 56 -3.91 18.04 3.72
CA ASN A 56 -4.90 17.25 2.98
C ASN A 56 -5.46 16.06 3.78
N ASN A 57 -4.96 15.85 4.99
CA ASN A 57 -5.28 14.68 5.84
C ASN A 57 -5.06 13.33 5.13
N SER A 58 -4.08 13.28 4.22
CA SER A 58 -3.69 12.09 3.44
C SER A 58 -2.17 12.06 3.31
N SER A 59 -1.57 10.95 3.70
CA SER A 59 -0.12 10.72 3.61
C SER A 59 0.33 10.30 2.21
N HIS A 60 -0.58 9.79 1.41
CA HIS A 60 -0.31 9.06 0.17
C HIS A 60 0.61 7.85 0.39
N ILE A 61 0.54 7.23 1.57
CA ILE A 61 1.31 6.03 1.93
C ILE A 61 0.35 4.88 2.19
N ILE A 62 0.59 3.75 1.56
CA ILE A 62 -0.06 2.48 1.87
C ILE A 62 0.96 1.56 2.52
N GLY A 63 0.60 1.05 3.71
CA GLY A 63 1.39 0.05 4.42
C GLY A 63 1.15 -1.35 3.85
N VAL A 64 2.21 -2.01 3.38
CA VAL A 64 2.17 -3.43 3.00
C VAL A 64 2.88 -4.22 4.10
N VAL A 65 2.14 -5.07 4.80
CA VAL A 65 2.61 -5.78 5.98
C VAL A 65 2.65 -7.28 5.71
N THR A 66 3.82 -7.87 5.85
CA THR A 66 4.03 -9.32 5.78
C THR A 66 4.18 -9.90 7.18
N PHE A 67 3.64 -11.10 7.39
CA PHE A 67 3.70 -11.79 8.68
C PHE A 67 4.74 -12.90 8.63
N LEU A 68 5.63 -12.92 9.63
CA LEU A 68 6.63 -13.95 9.83
C LEU A 68 6.38 -14.64 11.17
N GLU A 69 6.62 -15.94 11.26
CA GLU A 69 6.70 -16.59 12.56
C GLU A 69 7.97 -16.12 13.32
N GLU A 70 7.94 -16.15 14.65
CA GLU A 70 9.10 -15.69 15.47
C GLU A 70 10.39 -16.42 15.10
N LYS A 71 10.30 -17.72 14.82
CA LYS A 71 11.46 -18.53 14.39
C LYS A 71 12.00 -18.12 13.03
N GLU A 72 11.13 -17.74 12.10
CA GLU A 72 11.52 -17.27 10.76
C GLU A 72 12.20 -15.90 10.85
N TYR A 73 11.62 -15.00 11.64
CA TYR A 73 12.20 -13.69 11.90
C TYR A 73 13.59 -13.82 12.56
N ALA A 74 13.73 -14.69 13.56
CA ALA A 74 14.98 -14.92 14.24
C ALA A 74 16.05 -15.62 13.36
N SER A 75 15.64 -16.43 12.37
CA SER A 75 16.54 -17.09 11.43
C SER A 75 17.03 -16.20 10.29
N GLY A 76 16.50 -14.97 10.18
CA GLY A 76 16.81 -14.07 9.06
C GLY A 76 16.13 -14.50 7.75
N TYR A 77 15.00 -15.19 7.81
CA TYR A 77 14.24 -15.61 6.64
C TYR A 77 13.89 -14.41 5.76
N ASN A 78 14.20 -14.53 4.47
CA ASN A 78 13.94 -13.49 3.49
C ASN A 78 12.66 -13.84 2.70
N TYR A 79 11.59 -13.15 2.99
CA TYR A 79 10.29 -13.32 2.32
C TYR A 79 10.38 -13.13 0.80
N PHE A 80 11.31 -12.30 0.34
CA PHE A 80 11.47 -12.00 -1.09
C PHE A 80 12.16 -13.11 -1.87
N GLU A 81 12.72 -14.12 -1.22
CA GLU A 81 13.23 -15.31 -1.89
C GLU A 81 12.11 -16.20 -2.44
N ASN A 82 10.88 -16.04 -1.92
CA ASN A 82 9.71 -16.68 -2.48
C ASN A 82 9.23 -15.92 -3.73
N PRO A 83 9.28 -16.50 -4.96
CA PRO A 83 8.91 -15.81 -6.18
C PRO A 83 7.45 -15.36 -6.23
N TYR A 84 6.55 -16.09 -5.57
CA TYR A 84 5.14 -15.74 -5.49
C TYR A 84 4.94 -14.44 -4.69
N VAL A 85 5.57 -14.36 -3.51
CA VAL A 85 5.47 -13.18 -2.63
C VAL A 85 6.13 -11.98 -3.30
N SER A 86 7.30 -12.13 -3.87
CA SER A 86 8.03 -11.02 -4.51
C SER A 86 7.28 -10.48 -5.72
N THR A 87 6.68 -11.35 -6.54
CA THR A 87 5.85 -10.94 -7.69
C THR A 87 4.59 -10.21 -7.22
N MET A 88 3.91 -10.72 -6.20
CA MET A 88 2.72 -10.09 -5.64
C MET A 88 3.01 -8.71 -5.07
N ILE A 89 4.05 -8.56 -4.26
CA ILE A 89 4.45 -7.26 -3.69
C ILE A 89 4.86 -6.29 -4.80
N GLY A 90 5.59 -6.73 -5.81
CA GLY A 90 5.95 -5.91 -6.97
C GLY A 90 4.73 -5.45 -7.77
N THR A 91 3.70 -6.30 -7.91
CA THR A 91 2.44 -5.94 -8.56
C THR A 91 1.67 -4.90 -7.74
N ILE A 92 1.58 -5.10 -6.42
CA ILE A 92 0.95 -4.15 -5.49
C ILE A 92 1.64 -2.79 -5.58
N GLU A 93 2.97 -2.76 -5.49
CA GLU A 93 3.76 -1.53 -5.59
C GLU A 93 3.50 -0.79 -6.89
N THR A 94 3.54 -1.50 -8.02
CA THR A 94 3.30 -0.93 -9.34
C THR A 94 1.92 -0.29 -9.44
N GLU A 95 0.87 -0.94 -8.92
CA GLU A 95 -0.48 -0.38 -8.93
C GLU A 95 -0.64 0.80 -7.97
N LEU A 96 -0.03 0.75 -6.79
CA LEU A 96 -0.02 1.88 -5.85
C LEU A 96 0.70 3.09 -6.47
N HIS A 97 1.86 2.88 -7.08
CA HIS A 97 2.63 3.94 -7.74
C HIS A 97 1.84 4.62 -8.89
N LYS A 98 1.17 3.85 -9.74
CA LYS A 98 0.29 4.37 -10.81
C LYS A 98 -0.82 5.27 -10.27
N ASN A 99 -1.30 4.98 -9.05
CA ASN A 99 -2.35 5.74 -8.38
C ASN A 99 -1.81 6.86 -7.47
N GLY A 100 -0.51 7.14 -7.49
CA GLY A 100 0.12 8.23 -6.76
C GLY A 100 0.34 7.94 -5.27
N TYR A 101 0.39 6.66 -4.88
CA TYR A 101 0.72 6.23 -3.54
C TYR A 101 2.17 5.74 -3.45
N PHE A 102 2.75 5.93 -2.28
CA PHE A 102 4.02 5.32 -1.89
C PHE A 102 3.75 4.05 -1.09
N THR A 103 4.62 3.06 -1.27
CA THR A 103 4.54 1.80 -0.53
C THR A 103 5.48 1.82 0.66
N MET A 104 4.95 1.58 1.86
CA MET A 104 5.74 1.32 3.05
C MET A 104 5.67 -0.17 3.36
N LEU A 105 6.76 -0.88 3.16
CA LEU A 105 6.84 -2.32 3.38
C LEU A 105 7.43 -2.63 4.75
N GLN A 106 6.74 -3.47 5.52
CA GLN A 106 7.17 -3.90 6.85
C GLN A 106 6.89 -5.38 7.05
N SER A 107 7.89 -6.13 7.53
CA SER A 107 7.72 -7.48 8.05
C SER A 107 7.53 -7.43 9.56
N VAL A 108 6.55 -8.15 10.09
CA VAL A 108 6.23 -8.18 11.51
C VAL A 108 6.09 -9.62 11.99
N SER A 109 6.57 -9.88 13.21
CA SER A 109 6.37 -11.17 13.90
C SER A 109 5.26 -11.11 14.94
N ARG A 110 4.85 -9.91 15.34
CA ARG A 110 3.83 -9.68 16.37
C ARG A 110 2.83 -8.61 15.90
N SER A 111 1.59 -8.78 16.29
CA SER A 111 0.53 -7.80 16.03
C SER A 111 0.74 -6.46 16.72
N SER A 112 1.43 -6.43 17.86
CA SER A 112 1.79 -5.17 18.54
C SER A 112 2.61 -4.23 17.64
N ASP A 113 3.42 -4.80 16.76
CA ASP A 113 4.28 -4.04 15.85
C ASP A 113 3.45 -3.34 14.76
N ILE A 114 2.36 -3.99 14.32
CA ILE A 114 1.42 -3.40 13.33
C ILE A 114 0.67 -2.22 13.94
N LEU A 115 0.25 -2.32 15.20
CA LEU A 115 -0.42 -1.22 15.90
C LEU A 115 0.47 0.01 16.03
N SER A 116 1.77 -0.20 16.21
CA SER A 116 2.74 0.90 16.23
C SER A 116 2.88 1.58 14.85
N LEU A 117 2.83 0.81 13.76
CA LEU A 117 2.83 1.34 12.40
C LEU A 117 1.62 2.24 12.14
N VAL A 118 0.41 1.77 12.47
CA VAL A 118 -0.83 2.54 12.30
C VAL A 118 -0.78 3.86 13.06
N LYS A 119 -0.27 3.84 14.31
CA LYS A 119 -0.22 5.02 15.16
C LYS A 119 0.88 6.00 14.80
N ASN A 120 2.01 5.51 14.34
CA ASN A 120 3.21 6.33 14.17
C ASN A 120 3.37 6.87 12.74
N TRP A 121 2.83 6.18 11.72
CA TRP A 121 3.12 6.49 10.33
C TRP A 121 1.96 7.11 9.54
N ASN A 122 0.79 7.25 10.15
CA ASN A 122 -0.37 7.89 9.53
C ASN A 122 -0.60 7.42 8.07
N VAL A 123 -0.64 6.10 7.86
CA VAL A 123 -0.88 5.51 6.53
C VAL A 123 -2.34 5.70 6.11
N ASP A 124 -2.59 5.89 4.82
CA ASP A 124 -3.93 6.06 4.26
C ASP A 124 -4.70 4.74 4.14
N GLY A 125 -3.98 3.61 4.15
CA GLY A 125 -4.53 2.27 4.13
C GLY A 125 -3.46 1.21 4.38
N MET A 126 -3.89 -0.04 4.60
CA MET A 126 -2.98 -1.16 4.79
C MET A 126 -3.38 -2.36 3.94
N ILE A 127 -2.38 -3.10 3.47
CA ILE A 127 -2.50 -4.39 2.81
C ILE A 127 -1.75 -5.41 3.66
N LEU A 128 -2.47 -6.39 4.19
CA LEU A 128 -1.93 -7.47 5.00
C LEU A 128 -1.72 -8.70 4.11
N VAL A 129 -0.51 -9.21 4.09
CA VAL A 129 -0.11 -10.34 3.26
C VAL A 129 0.05 -11.58 4.13
N PHE A 130 -0.81 -12.59 3.94
CA PHE A 130 -0.85 -13.85 4.70
C PHE A 130 -0.93 -13.66 6.22
N PRO A 131 -1.93 -12.95 6.74
CA PRO A 131 -2.05 -12.76 8.19
C PRO A 131 -2.37 -14.09 8.88
N THR A 132 -1.58 -14.45 9.90
CA THR A 132 -1.59 -15.79 10.51
C THR A 132 -2.45 -15.91 11.78
N SER A 133 -2.93 -14.81 12.36
CA SER A 133 -3.64 -14.85 13.65
C SER A 133 -4.89 -13.98 13.67
N ALA A 134 -6.05 -14.61 13.84
CA ALA A 134 -7.35 -13.93 13.92
C ALA A 134 -7.45 -12.96 15.11
N GLN A 135 -6.98 -13.33 16.30
CA GLN A 135 -7.08 -12.47 17.51
C GLN A 135 -6.30 -11.17 17.39
N ASN A 136 -5.22 -11.21 16.63
CA ASN A 136 -4.38 -10.05 16.40
C ASN A 136 -4.96 -9.12 15.34
N LEU A 137 -5.67 -9.70 14.36
CA LEU A 137 -6.37 -8.93 13.33
C LEU A 137 -7.55 -8.16 13.93
N GLU A 138 -8.32 -8.75 14.85
CA GLU A 138 -9.45 -8.07 15.51
C GLU A 138 -8.99 -6.79 16.23
N LYS A 139 -7.95 -6.89 17.04
CA LYS A 139 -7.36 -5.73 17.72
C LYS A 139 -6.83 -4.66 16.74
N LEU A 140 -6.32 -5.11 15.60
CA LEU A 140 -5.84 -4.22 14.55
C LEU A 140 -7.01 -3.49 13.89
N MET A 141 -8.10 -4.21 13.56
CA MET A 141 -9.30 -3.62 12.94
C MET A 141 -9.93 -2.57 13.85
N ASP A 142 -10.00 -2.86 15.16
CA ASP A 142 -10.55 -1.94 16.17
C ASP A 142 -9.70 -0.69 16.37
N ALA A 143 -8.39 -0.80 16.19
CA ALA A 143 -7.45 0.28 16.44
C ALA A 143 -7.09 1.10 15.19
N ALA A 144 -7.36 0.58 14.01
CA ALA A 144 -7.00 1.22 12.75
C ALA A 144 -8.03 2.26 12.33
N ASN A 145 -7.56 3.45 12.00
CA ASN A 145 -8.36 4.54 11.45
C ASN A 145 -8.28 4.61 9.91
N CYS A 146 -7.84 3.55 9.25
CA CYS A 146 -7.69 3.47 7.81
C CYS A 146 -8.27 2.16 7.27
N PRO A 147 -8.68 2.11 5.99
CA PRO A 147 -9.14 0.87 5.35
C PRO A 147 -8.04 -0.19 5.31
N ILE A 148 -8.42 -1.44 5.49
CA ILE A 148 -7.51 -2.58 5.50
C ILE A 148 -7.99 -3.62 4.49
N ALA A 149 -7.06 -4.10 3.67
CA ALA A 149 -7.24 -5.29 2.84
C ALA A 149 -6.34 -6.42 3.34
N ALA A 150 -6.82 -7.66 3.32
CA ALA A 150 -6.01 -8.83 3.62
C ALA A 150 -5.95 -9.76 2.42
N PHE A 151 -4.77 -10.22 2.09
CA PHE A 151 -4.54 -11.19 1.05
C PHE A 151 -4.42 -12.58 1.66
N ASP A 152 -5.23 -13.51 1.14
CA ASP A 152 -5.30 -14.90 1.59
C ASP A 152 -5.61 -15.05 3.09
N SER A 153 -6.66 -14.34 3.52
CA SER A 153 -7.16 -14.37 4.91
C SER A 153 -8.57 -14.97 4.95
N ASN A 154 -8.80 -15.89 5.90
CA ASN A 154 -10.12 -16.43 6.20
C ASN A 154 -10.86 -15.63 7.31
N TYR A 155 -10.32 -14.51 7.72
CA TYR A 155 -10.92 -13.68 8.77
C TYR A 155 -12.00 -12.78 8.18
N SER A 156 -13.17 -12.72 8.82
CA SER A 156 -14.29 -11.87 8.40
C SER A 156 -14.50 -10.72 9.38
N HIS A 157 -14.44 -9.47 8.87
CA HIS A 157 -14.71 -8.28 9.65
C HIS A 157 -15.34 -7.20 8.76
N PRO A 158 -16.28 -6.36 9.25
CA PRO A 158 -16.94 -5.33 8.43
C PRO A 158 -15.99 -4.32 7.78
N ASN A 159 -14.85 -4.04 8.44
CA ASN A 159 -13.84 -3.08 7.97
C ASN A 159 -12.67 -3.75 7.23
N LEU A 160 -12.77 -5.03 6.87
CA LEU A 160 -11.73 -5.79 6.20
C LEU A 160 -12.20 -6.20 4.80
N ILE A 161 -11.40 -5.91 3.81
CA ILE A 161 -11.56 -6.44 2.45
C ILE A 161 -10.66 -7.66 2.32
N ASN A 162 -11.26 -8.85 2.14
CA ASN A 162 -10.49 -10.06 1.84
C ASN A 162 -10.32 -10.24 0.34
N VAL A 163 -9.10 -10.55 -0.07
CA VAL A 163 -8.74 -10.97 -1.43
C VAL A 163 -8.26 -12.41 -1.35
N ILE A 164 -9.11 -13.33 -1.78
CA ILE A 164 -8.85 -14.78 -1.72
C ILE A 164 -9.08 -15.41 -3.09
N SER A 165 -8.38 -16.51 -3.37
CA SER A 165 -8.67 -17.38 -4.50
C SER A 165 -9.83 -18.33 -4.15
N ASP A 166 -10.64 -18.68 -5.17
CA ASP A 166 -11.71 -19.69 -5.03
C ASP A 166 -11.11 -21.09 -5.20
N ASP A 167 -10.29 -21.50 -4.21
CA ASP A 167 -9.54 -22.75 -4.26
C ASP A 167 -10.45 -23.98 -4.24
N GLU A 168 -11.58 -23.92 -3.53
CA GLU A 168 -12.57 -25.00 -3.48
C GLU A 168 -13.11 -25.27 -4.88
N LYS A 169 -13.55 -24.23 -5.59
CA LYS A 169 -14.05 -24.35 -6.95
C LYS A 169 -12.95 -24.76 -7.92
N GLY A 170 -11.75 -24.21 -7.78
CA GLY A 170 -10.59 -24.58 -8.59
C GLY A 170 -10.27 -26.08 -8.45
N LEU A 171 -10.21 -26.56 -7.22
CA LEU A 171 -9.94 -27.98 -6.91
C LEU A 171 -11.07 -28.90 -7.41
N TYR A 172 -12.31 -28.50 -7.21
CA TYR A 172 -13.47 -29.24 -7.74
C TYR A 172 -13.40 -29.36 -9.27
N LEU A 173 -13.14 -28.27 -9.97
CA LEU A 173 -13.09 -28.28 -11.44
C LEU A 173 -11.93 -29.12 -11.98
N SER A 174 -10.74 -29.01 -11.38
CA SER A 174 -9.57 -29.80 -11.77
C SER A 174 -9.79 -31.31 -11.53
N THR A 175 -10.35 -31.67 -10.37
CA THR A 175 -10.67 -33.06 -10.03
C THR A 175 -11.72 -33.63 -10.99
N LYS A 176 -12.78 -32.87 -11.25
CA LYS A 176 -13.82 -33.26 -12.23
C LYS A 176 -13.22 -33.49 -13.62
N TYR A 177 -12.32 -32.63 -14.06
CA TYR A 177 -11.63 -32.75 -15.34
C TYR A 177 -10.77 -34.02 -15.39
N MET A 178 -10.00 -34.32 -14.35
CA MET A 178 -9.19 -35.53 -14.25
C MET A 178 -10.05 -36.79 -14.28
N ILE A 179 -11.17 -36.81 -13.56
CA ILE A 179 -12.13 -37.96 -13.61
C ILE A 179 -12.71 -38.13 -15.00
N CYS A 180 -13.10 -37.04 -15.68
CA CYS A 180 -13.63 -37.13 -17.06
C CYS A 180 -12.60 -37.66 -18.06
N LEU A 181 -11.31 -37.44 -17.84
CA LEU A 181 -10.24 -37.98 -18.67
C LEU A 181 -9.84 -39.42 -18.29
N LEU A 182 -10.54 -40.07 -17.34
CA LEU A 182 -10.21 -41.38 -16.80
C LEU A 182 -8.77 -41.46 -16.23
N TYR A 183 -8.22 -40.35 -15.80
CA TYR A 183 -6.95 -40.33 -15.09
C TYR A 183 -7.16 -40.96 -13.72
N THR A 184 -6.87 -42.23 -13.61
CA THR A 184 -6.78 -42.92 -12.32
C THR A 184 -5.36 -42.75 -11.82
N SER A 185 -5.19 -42.33 -10.56
CA SER A 185 -3.89 -42.38 -9.90
C SER A 185 -3.40 -43.82 -9.89
N PRO A 186 -2.19 -44.13 -10.40
CA PRO A 186 -1.67 -45.50 -10.33
C PRO A 186 -1.64 -45.93 -8.87
N SER A 187 -2.30 -47.06 -8.60
CA SER A 187 -2.22 -47.65 -7.27
C SER A 187 -0.78 -48.11 -7.00
N PRO A 188 -0.22 -47.86 -5.81
CA PRO A 188 1.11 -48.37 -5.46
C PRO A 188 1.20 -49.91 -5.40
N ARG A 189 0.10 -50.59 -5.79
CA ARG A 189 -0.03 -52.06 -5.72
C ARG A 189 -0.18 -52.74 -7.08
N ASP A 190 -0.09 -51.99 -8.19
CA ASP A 190 -0.12 -52.54 -9.54
C ASP A 190 1.30 -52.73 -10.07
#